data_fcfded8b185c9d9d63bfe3d89a7bbb3e
#
_entry.id   fcfded8b185c9d9d63bfe3d89a7bbb3e
#
_cell.length_a   1.000
_cell.length_b   1.000
_cell.length_c   1.000
_cell.angle_alpha   90.00
_cell.angle_beta   90.00
_cell.angle_gamma   90.00
#
_symmetry.space_group_name_H-M   'P 1'
#
loop_
_entity.id
_entity.type
_entity.pdbx_description
1 polymer ?
#
loop_
_entity_poly.entity_id
_entity_poly.type
_entity_poly.pdbx_seq_one_letter_code
_entity_poly.pdbx_strand_id
1 'polypeptide(L)'
;MPGWGTWLTSGESPVSAYTDNRAAAETAAQAAREVTGQHGLAARVSVECWHPAKGRWEDASAASDRDLAEEHDRQQREDRRRSAETGIAQWRVRVELRNHRDTVALAQRLSGEGHQADQAWKSVVADAESEDDAHRLAEEIRQYAPSGAEVHAERADTPLYTGEDSAAGPLDFPTW
;
A
#
# COMPACT_ATOMS: atom_id res chain seq x y z
N MET A 1 5.59 0.50 -4.70
CA MET A 1 5.07 1.70 -4.01
C MET A 1 6.10 2.80 -4.14
N PRO A 2 5.77 3.98 -4.67
CA PRO A 2 6.60 5.14 -4.45
C PRO A 2 6.54 5.43 -2.94
N GLY A 3 7.65 5.22 -2.25
CA GLY A 3 7.73 5.41 -0.82
C GLY A 3 8.53 6.65 -0.50
N TRP A 4 8.20 7.32 0.56
CA TRP A 4 9.01 8.35 1.18
C TRP A 4 9.66 7.79 2.42
N GLY A 5 10.94 8.08 2.61
CA GLY A 5 11.70 7.62 3.77
C GLY A 5 12.38 8.78 4.47
N THR A 6 12.33 8.76 5.79
CA THR A 6 13.14 9.63 6.65
C THR A 6 14.24 8.78 7.26
N TRP A 7 15.48 9.20 7.07
CA TRP A 7 16.65 8.52 7.56
C TRP A 7 17.32 9.35 8.64
N LEU A 8 17.57 8.74 9.77
CA LEU A 8 18.32 9.32 10.88
C LEU A 8 19.56 8.47 11.12
N THR A 9 20.72 9.05 10.94
CA THR A 9 21.99 8.38 11.18
C THR A 9 22.67 9.01 12.40
N SER A 10 22.83 8.21 13.46
CA SER A 10 23.61 8.57 14.63
C SER A 10 24.55 7.41 14.94
N GLY A 11 25.84 7.61 14.77
CA GLY A 11 26.81 6.54 14.92
C GLY A 11 26.68 5.43 13.86
N GLU A 12 26.77 4.16 14.29
CA GLU A 12 26.79 2.99 13.40
C GLU A 12 25.40 2.43 13.09
N SER A 13 24.32 2.94 13.70
CA SER A 13 22.97 2.38 13.53
C SER A 13 22.03 3.40 12.91
N PRO A 14 21.69 3.28 11.62
CA PRO A 14 20.67 4.11 11.02
C PRO A 14 19.27 3.71 11.50
N VAL A 15 18.40 4.68 11.72
CA VAL A 15 16.98 4.50 11.94
C VAL A 15 16.24 5.04 10.72
N SER A 16 15.33 4.27 10.17
CA SER A 16 14.53 4.67 9.02
C SER A 16 13.03 4.62 9.35
N ALA A 17 12.29 5.60 8.87
CA ALA A 17 10.83 5.62 8.91
C ALA A 17 10.30 5.78 7.49
N TYR A 18 9.30 4.98 7.13
CA TYR A 18 8.67 5.02 5.81
C TYR A 18 7.30 5.66 5.92
N THR A 19 6.93 6.44 4.90
CA THR A 19 5.67 7.17 4.84
C THR A 19 5.12 7.14 3.41
N ASP A 20 3.83 7.38 3.27
CA ASP A 20 3.14 7.32 1.98
C ASP A 20 3.28 8.61 1.17
N ASN A 21 3.71 9.72 1.79
CA ASN A 21 3.82 11.00 1.11
C ASN A 21 4.94 11.89 1.69
N ARG A 22 5.35 12.88 0.91
CA ARG A 22 6.41 13.84 1.25
C ARG A 22 6.13 14.61 2.53
N ALA A 23 4.91 15.13 2.70
CA ALA A 23 4.57 15.93 3.88
C ALA A 23 4.71 15.15 5.18
N ALA A 24 4.31 13.88 5.19
CA ALA A 24 4.49 12.99 6.34
C ALA A 24 5.97 12.69 6.60
N ALA A 25 6.78 12.49 5.55
CA ALA A 25 8.23 12.28 5.68
C ALA A 25 8.93 13.53 6.25
N GLU A 26 8.57 14.72 5.76
CA GLU A 26 9.11 15.99 6.28
C GLU A 26 8.71 16.24 7.74
N THR A 27 7.47 15.90 8.10
CA THR A 27 6.99 15.97 9.49
C THR A 27 7.78 15.02 10.40
N ALA A 28 8.00 13.78 9.96
CA ALA A 28 8.80 12.80 10.69
C ALA A 28 10.26 13.27 10.84
N ALA A 29 10.84 13.83 9.79
CA ALA A 29 12.19 14.39 9.82
C ALA A 29 12.31 15.57 10.79
N GLN A 30 11.30 16.44 10.84
CA GLN A 30 11.27 17.54 11.78
C GLN A 30 11.21 17.04 13.22
N ALA A 31 10.31 16.11 13.52
CA ALA A 31 10.22 15.51 14.85
C ALA A 31 11.53 14.82 15.26
N ALA A 32 12.18 14.11 14.33
CA ALA A 32 13.48 13.49 14.58
C ALA A 32 14.56 14.52 14.91
N ARG A 33 14.62 15.66 14.21
CA ARG A 33 15.58 16.75 14.50
C ARG A 33 15.33 17.38 15.86
N GLU A 34 14.06 17.57 16.24
CA GLU A 34 13.69 18.14 17.54
C GLU A 34 14.12 17.20 18.69
N VAL A 35 13.80 15.92 18.59
CA VAL A 35 14.17 14.93 19.60
C VAL A 35 15.70 14.83 19.75
N THR A 36 16.43 14.71 18.63
CA THR A 36 17.90 14.62 18.69
C THR A 36 18.52 15.88 19.24
N GLY A 37 17.99 17.05 18.90
CA GLY A 37 18.42 18.34 19.42
C GLY A 37 18.20 18.47 20.94
N GLN A 38 17.02 18.05 21.44
CA GLN A 38 16.70 18.05 22.88
C GLN A 38 17.65 17.16 23.68
N HIS A 39 18.10 16.07 23.12
CA HIS A 39 19.01 15.12 23.76
C HIS A 39 20.49 15.37 23.46
N GLY A 40 20.83 16.45 22.74
CA GLY A 40 22.22 16.77 22.39
C GLY A 40 22.90 15.73 21.50
N LEU A 41 22.12 14.95 20.74
CA LEU A 41 22.64 13.90 19.87
C LEU A 41 23.07 14.49 18.52
N ALA A 42 24.30 14.20 18.10
CA ALA A 42 24.76 14.53 16.76
C ALA A 42 24.17 13.50 15.78
N ALA A 43 23.07 13.85 15.12
CA ALA A 43 22.43 13.01 14.15
C ALA A 43 22.20 13.73 12.82
N ARG A 44 22.38 13.01 11.71
CA ARG A 44 22.03 13.48 10.37
C ARG A 44 20.62 12.97 10.06
N VAL A 45 19.72 13.86 9.68
CA VAL A 45 18.36 13.52 9.26
C VAL A 45 18.18 13.93 7.79
N SER A 46 17.96 12.96 6.90
CA SER A 46 17.63 13.17 5.48
C SER A 46 16.23 12.67 5.17
N VAL A 47 15.60 13.26 4.18
CA VAL A 47 14.35 12.79 3.57
C VAL A 47 14.69 12.32 2.17
N GLU A 48 14.31 11.10 1.86
CA GLU A 48 14.57 10.49 0.56
C GLU A 48 13.26 9.99 -0.04
N CYS A 49 13.17 10.00 -1.37
CA CYS A 49 12.08 9.38 -2.09
C CYS A 49 12.59 8.21 -2.93
N TRP A 50 11.81 7.16 -3.01
CA TRP A 50 12.07 6.05 -3.91
C TRP A 50 11.82 6.46 -5.35
N HIS A 51 12.82 6.35 -6.21
CA HIS A 51 12.69 6.62 -7.63
C HIS A 51 12.53 5.30 -8.40
N PRO A 52 11.31 4.92 -8.83
CA PRO A 52 11.03 3.60 -9.42
C PRO A 52 11.85 3.31 -10.66
N ALA A 53 11.99 4.28 -11.56
CA ALA A 53 12.75 4.12 -12.81
C ALA A 53 14.26 3.90 -12.60
N LYS A 54 14.81 4.42 -11.49
CA LYS A 54 16.23 4.26 -11.15
C LYS A 54 16.47 3.13 -10.16
N GLY A 55 15.41 2.59 -9.54
CA GLY A 55 15.48 1.52 -8.55
C GLY A 55 16.32 1.89 -7.32
N ARG A 56 16.30 3.16 -6.90
CA ARG A 56 17.07 3.67 -5.75
C ARG A 56 16.40 4.82 -5.03
N TRP A 57 16.81 5.03 -3.79
CA TRP A 57 16.45 6.20 -3.00
C TRP A 57 17.24 7.42 -3.47
N GLU A 58 16.60 8.56 -3.58
CA GLU A 58 17.19 9.85 -3.91
C GLU A 58 16.78 10.91 -2.89
N ASP A 59 17.69 11.85 -2.64
CA ASP A 59 17.41 12.97 -1.74
C ASP A 59 16.19 13.75 -2.22
N ALA A 60 15.24 13.98 -1.33
CA ALA A 60 13.97 14.64 -1.65
C ALA A 60 14.16 16.08 -2.14
N SER A 61 15.28 16.73 -1.82
CA SER A 61 15.62 18.06 -2.29
C SER A 61 16.12 18.06 -3.74
N ALA A 62 16.62 16.94 -4.24
CA ALA A 62 17.13 16.77 -5.60
C ALA A 62 16.03 16.33 -6.59
N ALA A 63 14.95 15.70 -6.09
CA ALA A 63 13.81 15.30 -6.89
C ALA A 63 12.84 16.48 -7.02
N SER A 64 12.60 16.96 -8.23
CA SER A 64 11.55 17.95 -8.44
C SER A 64 10.17 17.30 -8.32
N ASP A 65 9.21 17.97 -7.70
CA ASP A 65 7.83 17.48 -7.60
C ASP A 65 7.22 17.19 -9.00
N ARG A 66 7.69 17.90 -10.01
CA ARG A 66 7.30 17.69 -11.40
C ARG A 66 7.81 16.37 -11.96
N ASP A 67 9.08 16.02 -11.71
CA ASP A 67 9.66 14.76 -12.21
C ASP A 67 8.97 13.55 -11.56
N LEU A 68 8.62 13.67 -10.27
CA LEU A 68 7.87 12.64 -9.55
C LEU A 68 6.45 12.49 -10.08
N ALA A 69 5.75 13.59 -10.39
CA ALA A 69 4.42 13.55 -10.97
C ALA A 69 4.44 12.94 -12.38
N GLU A 70 5.40 13.30 -13.23
CA GLU A 70 5.57 12.75 -14.58
C GLU A 70 5.87 11.24 -14.54
N GLU A 71 6.66 10.79 -13.56
CA GLU A 71 6.96 9.38 -13.35
C GLU A 71 5.73 8.61 -12.86
N HIS A 72 5.00 9.18 -11.91
CA HIS A 72 3.75 8.61 -11.43
C HIS A 72 2.74 8.44 -12.58
N ASP A 73 2.51 9.48 -13.38
CA ASP A 73 1.63 9.42 -14.54
C ASP A 73 2.08 8.37 -15.57
N ARG A 74 3.38 8.20 -15.75
CA ARG A 74 3.92 7.15 -16.63
C ARG A 74 3.61 5.76 -16.08
N GLN A 75 3.82 5.53 -14.80
CA GLN A 75 3.52 4.27 -14.14
C GLN A 75 2.03 3.93 -14.24
N GLN A 76 1.14 4.91 -13.98
CA GLN A 76 -0.31 4.74 -14.10
C GLN A 76 -0.71 4.31 -15.52
N ARG A 77 -0.15 4.96 -16.55
CA ARG A 77 -0.42 4.58 -17.95
C ARG A 77 0.09 3.19 -18.27
N GLU A 78 1.23 2.79 -17.75
CA GLU A 78 1.79 1.47 -17.98
C GLU A 78 0.98 0.38 -17.29
N ASP A 79 0.53 0.58 -16.06
CA ASP A 79 -0.31 -0.35 -15.32
C ASP A 79 -1.65 -0.56 -16.04
N ARG A 80 -2.32 0.51 -16.48
CA ARG A 80 -3.55 0.40 -17.27
C ARG A 80 -3.33 -0.33 -18.60
N ARG A 81 -2.24 -0.02 -19.31
CA ARG A 81 -1.92 -0.72 -20.55
C ARG A 81 -1.71 -2.20 -20.30
N ARG A 82 -0.95 -2.57 -19.26
CA ARG A 82 -0.70 -3.96 -18.91
C ARG A 82 -1.96 -4.69 -18.51
N SER A 83 -2.84 -4.06 -17.72
CA SER A 83 -4.15 -4.60 -17.38
C SER A 83 -5.00 -4.87 -18.62
N ALA A 84 -5.02 -3.93 -19.57
CA ALA A 84 -5.77 -4.07 -20.84
C ALA A 84 -5.18 -5.16 -21.76
N GLU A 85 -3.85 -5.28 -21.83
CA GLU A 85 -3.18 -6.27 -22.69
C GLU A 85 -3.31 -7.71 -22.15
N THR A 86 -3.26 -7.87 -20.84
CA THR A 86 -3.28 -9.18 -20.18
C THR A 86 -4.65 -9.63 -19.72
N GLY A 87 -5.60 -8.70 -19.58
CA GLY A 87 -6.88 -8.95 -18.92
C GLY A 87 -6.74 -9.19 -17.40
N ILE A 88 -5.57 -8.91 -16.82
CA ILE A 88 -5.28 -9.11 -15.42
C ILE A 88 -5.03 -7.75 -14.78
N ALA A 89 -5.82 -7.40 -13.77
CA ALA A 89 -5.66 -6.17 -13.01
C ALA A 89 -4.28 -6.12 -12.34
N GLN A 90 -3.61 -4.97 -12.40
CA GLN A 90 -2.32 -4.78 -11.76
C GLN A 90 -2.46 -4.36 -10.29
N TRP A 91 -3.63 -3.86 -9.93
CA TRP A 91 -3.97 -3.40 -8.60
C TRP A 91 -5.31 -3.98 -8.14
N ARG A 92 -5.54 -3.97 -6.84
CA ARG A 92 -6.79 -4.43 -6.24
C ARG A 92 -7.07 -3.71 -4.94
N VAL A 93 -8.34 -3.69 -4.56
CA VAL A 93 -8.79 -3.24 -3.24
C VAL A 93 -9.24 -4.44 -2.45
N ARG A 94 -8.58 -4.71 -1.34
CA ARG A 94 -8.98 -5.72 -0.37
C ARG A 94 -9.78 -5.07 0.73
N VAL A 95 -10.90 -5.67 1.07
CA VAL A 95 -11.75 -5.27 2.20
C VAL A 95 -11.90 -6.45 3.14
N GLU A 96 -11.43 -6.30 4.37
CA GLU A 96 -11.62 -7.27 5.43
C GLU A 96 -12.83 -6.89 6.28
N LEU A 97 -13.68 -7.88 6.56
CA LEU A 97 -14.98 -7.70 7.19
C LEU A 97 -15.13 -8.65 8.38
N ARG A 98 -15.93 -8.26 9.37
CA ARG A 98 -16.10 -9.04 10.59
C ARG A 98 -16.95 -10.30 10.41
N ASN A 99 -17.88 -10.29 9.47
CA ASN A 99 -18.82 -11.37 9.27
C ASN A 99 -19.15 -11.60 7.79
N HIS A 100 -19.59 -12.81 7.49
CA HIS A 100 -19.92 -13.23 6.12
C HIS A 100 -21.09 -12.49 5.49
N ARG A 101 -22.07 -12.06 6.28
CA ARG A 101 -23.24 -11.33 5.75
C ARG A 101 -22.84 -10.00 5.13
N ASP A 102 -21.96 -9.25 5.80
CA ASP A 102 -21.46 -7.98 5.30
C ASP A 102 -20.58 -8.19 4.08
N THR A 103 -19.81 -9.30 4.04
CA THR A 103 -19.00 -9.70 2.88
C THR A 103 -19.88 -9.92 1.65
N VAL A 104 -20.97 -10.69 1.79
CA VAL A 104 -21.92 -10.94 0.69
C VAL A 104 -22.54 -9.62 0.20
N ALA A 105 -23.00 -8.79 1.13
CA ALA A 105 -23.64 -7.52 0.79
C ALA A 105 -22.70 -6.57 0.04
N LEU A 106 -21.43 -6.48 0.49
CA LEU A 106 -20.42 -5.66 -0.17
C LEU A 106 -20.07 -6.19 -1.56
N ALA A 107 -19.85 -7.50 -1.70
CA ALA A 107 -19.54 -8.11 -3.00
C ALA A 107 -20.68 -7.89 -4.02
N GLN A 108 -21.93 -8.07 -3.59
CA GLN A 108 -23.11 -7.80 -4.44
C GLN A 108 -23.20 -6.34 -4.87
N ARG A 109 -22.90 -5.41 -3.97
CA ARG A 109 -22.89 -3.99 -4.27
C ARG A 109 -21.83 -3.65 -5.30
N LEU A 110 -20.57 -4.07 -5.08
CA LEU A 110 -19.46 -3.82 -6.00
C LEU A 110 -19.74 -4.42 -7.39
N SER A 111 -20.28 -5.64 -7.45
CA SER A 111 -20.68 -6.26 -8.72
C SER A 111 -21.82 -5.48 -9.39
N GLY A 112 -22.77 -4.94 -8.62
CA GLY A 112 -23.85 -4.09 -9.14
C GLY A 112 -23.36 -2.73 -9.66
N GLU A 113 -22.26 -2.22 -9.14
CA GLU A 113 -21.57 -1.00 -9.59
C GLU A 113 -20.62 -1.27 -10.77
N GLY A 114 -20.50 -2.55 -11.22
CA GLY A 114 -19.71 -2.95 -12.38
C GLY A 114 -18.27 -3.34 -12.10
N HIS A 115 -17.89 -3.45 -10.82
CA HIS A 115 -16.55 -3.92 -10.44
C HIS A 115 -16.46 -5.45 -10.49
N GLN A 116 -15.33 -5.98 -10.98
CA GLN A 116 -15.00 -7.39 -10.75
C GLN A 116 -14.61 -7.54 -9.28
N ALA A 117 -15.38 -8.34 -8.54
CA ALA A 117 -15.17 -8.52 -7.11
C ALA A 117 -15.25 -10.01 -6.73
N ASP A 118 -14.16 -10.51 -6.18
CA ASP A 118 -14.08 -11.85 -5.63
C ASP A 118 -14.40 -11.85 -4.13
N GLN A 119 -15.23 -12.81 -3.71
CA GLN A 119 -15.67 -12.95 -2.35
C GLN A 119 -15.00 -14.15 -1.68
N ALA A 120 -14.43 -13.95 -0.49
CA ALA A 120 -14.02 -15.00 0.44
C ALA A 120 -14.90 -14.95 1.70
N TRP A 121 -14.56 -15.71 2.74
CA TRP A 121 -15.41 -15.83 3.95
C TRP A 121 -15.59 -14.48 4.68
N LYS A 122 -14.52 -13.73 4.85
CA LYS A 122 -14.50 -12.44 5.56
C LYS A 122 -13.83 -11.33 4.76
N SER A 123 -13.60 -11.53 3.48
CA SER A 123 -12.97 -10.50 2.65
C SER A 123 -13.61 -10.43 1.27
N VAL A 124 -13.53 -9.24 0.69
CA VAL A 124 -13.85 -8.97 -0.71
C VAL A 124 -12.62 -8.38 -1.35
N VAL A 125 -12.32 -8.80 -2.54
CA VAL A 125 -11.22 -8.25 -3.36
C VAL A 125 -11.83 -7.72 -4.65
N ALA A 126 -11.64 -6.44 -4.92
CA ALA A 126 -12.09 -5.80 -6.15
C ALA A 126 -10.88 -5.38 -6.99
N ASP A 127 -10.91 -5.69 -8.27
CA ASP A 127 -9.84 -5.37 -9.20
C ASP A 127 -9.81 -3.89 -9.57
N ALA A 128 -8.59 -3.35 -9.79
CA ALA A 128 -8.33 -2.00 -10.26
C ALA A 128 -7.20 -1.99 -11.29
N GLU A 129 -7.32 -1.13 -12.30
CA GLU A 129 -6.37 -1.11 -13.42
C GLU A 129 -5.04 -0.44 -13.07
N SER A 130 -5.07 0.51 -12.12
CA SER A 130 -3.91 1.29 -11.70
C SER A 130 -3.96 1.63 -10.21
N GLU A 131 -2.88 2.18 -9.68
CA GLU A 131 -2.76 2.60 -8.28
C GLU A 131 -3.83 3.64 -7.91
N ASP A 132 -3.97 4.68 -8.74
CA ASP A 132 -4.96 5.74 -8.50
C ASP A 132 -6.40 5.22 -8.55
N ASP A 133 -6.68 4.28 -9.46
CA ASP A 133 -8.00 3.64 -9.54
C ASP A 133 -8.28 2.82 -8.28
N ALA A 134 -7.28 2.10 -7.76
CA ALA A 134 -7.40 1.34 -6.51
C ALA A 134 -7.61 2.27 -5.31
N HIS A 135 -6.86 3.35 -5.20
CA HIS A 135 -7.04 4.33 -4.11
C HIS A 135 -8.40 5.01 -4.16
N ARG A 136 -8.85 5.42 -5.35
CA ARG A 136 -10.19 6.01 -5.53
C ARG A 136 -11.29 5.03 -5.12
N LEU A 137 -11.22 3.78 -5.59
CA LEU A 137 -12.16 2.74 -5.22
C LEU A 137 -12.14 2.46 -3.72
N ALA A 138 -10.96 2.43 -3.10
CA ALA A 138 -10.84 2.25 -1.66
C ALA A 138 -11.50 3.38 -0.87
N GLU A 139 -11.35 4.64 -1.31
CA GLU A 139 -12.04 5.78 -0.68
C GLU A 139 -13.55 5.70 -0.85
N GLU A 140 -14.04 5.32 -2.02
CA GLU A 140 -15.48 5.12 -2.27
C GLU A 140 -16.04 4.02 -1.35
N ILE A 141 -15.35 2.89 -1.24
CA ILE A 141 -15.75 1.78 -0.37
C ILE A 141 -15.80 2.22 1.10
N ARG A 142 -14.81 2.99 1.58
CA ARG A 142 -14.77 3.48 2.97
C ARG A 142 -16.01 4.31 3.35
N GLN A 143 -16.63 4.99 2.39
CA GLN A 143 -17.83 5.81 2.65
C GLN A 143 -19.05 4.98 3.04
N TYR A 144 -19.14 3.73 2.61
CA TYR A 144 -20.28 2.87 2.86
C TYR A 144 -19.94 1.52 3.50
N ALA A 145 -18.67 1.24 3.71
CA ALA A 145 -18.25 0.01 4.38
C ALA A 145 -18.79 -0.07 5.81
N PRO A 146 -19.15 -1.26 6.29
CA PRO A 146 -19.57 -1.46 7.67
C PRO A 146 -18.51 -1.02 8.68
N SER A 147 -18.95 -0.58 9.86
CA SER A 147 -18.04 -0.17 10.93
C SER A 147 -17.05 -1.28 11.29
N GLY A 148 -15.78 -0.97 11.24
CA GLY A 148 -14.69 -1.91 11.52
C GLY A 148 -14.30 -2.78 10.33
N ALA A 149 -14.68 -2.41 9.12
CA ALA A 149 -14.07 -2.91 7.89
C ALA A 149 -12.68 -2.28 7.72
N GLU A 150 -11.73 -3.08 7.26
CA GLU A 150 -10.38 -2.62 6.90
C GLU A 150 -10.28 -2.62 5.38
N VAL A 151 -9.91 -1.48 4.80
CA VAL A 151 -9.88 -1.27 3.34
C VAL A 151 -8.47 -0.89 2.91
N HIS A 152 -7.86 -1.73 2.06
CA HIS A 152 -6.50 -1.60 1.59
C HIS A 152 -6.44 -1.62 0.06
N ALA A 153 -5.74 -0.65 -0.52
CA ALA A 153 -5.32 -0.69 -1.92
C ALA A 153 -3.94 -1.37 -1.97
N GLU A 154 -3.79 -2.40 -2.80
CA GLU A 154 -2.56 -3.19 -2.90
C GLU A 154 -2.29 -3.65 -4.33
N ARG A 155 -1.03 -3.98 -4.65
CA ARG A 155 -0.72 -4.60 -5.94
C ARG A 155 -1.28 -6.02 -6.01
N ALA A 156 -1.71 -6.41 -7.21
CA ALA A 156 -2.32 -7.73 -7.43
C ALA A 156 -1.35 -8.91 -7.22
N ASP A 157 -0.03 -8.68 -7.33
CA ASP A 157 1.03 -9.66 -7.07
C ASP A 157 1.32 -9.85 -5.57
N THR A 158 0.75 -9.00 -4.70
CA THR A 158 0.89 -9.17 -3.25
C THR A 158 0.17 -10.45 -2.82
N PRO A 159 0.85 -11.39 -2.13
CA PRO A 159 0.21 -12.63 -1.69
C PRO A 159 -1.05 -12.38 -0.87
N LEU A 160 -2.11 -13.12 -1.15
CA LEU A 160 -3.40 -13.01 -0.44
C LEU A 160 -3.32 -13.39 1.05
N TYR A 161 -2.20 -13.98 1.48
CA TYR A 161 -1.96 -14.46 2.84
C TYR A 161 -0.66 -13.88 3.40
N THR A 162 -0.76 -12.82 4.16
CA THR A 162 0.25 -12.41 5.15
C THR A 162 -0.24 -12.64 6.59
N GLY A 163 -1.24 -13.48 6.78
CA GLY A 163 -1.72 -13.89 8.09
C GLY A 163 -0.88 -15.04 8.64
N GLU A 164 -0.33 -14.88 9.83
CA GLU A 164 0.45 -15.85 10.61
C GLU A 164 -0.34 -17.09 11.08
N ASP A 165 -1.30 -17.60 10.32
CA ASP A 165 -2.08 -18.79 10.68
C ASP A 165 -1.91 -19.94 9.67
N SER A 166 -0.66 -20.25 9.30
CA SER A 166 -0.33 -21.53 8.67
C SER A 166 0.45 -22.45 9.60
N ALA A 167 0.01 -22.56 10.84
CA ALA A 167 0.38 -23.65 11.73
C ALA A 167 -0.64 -24.82 11.66
N ALA A 168 -1.15 -25.11 10.46
CA ALA A 168 -1.79 -26.39 10.18
C ALA A 168 -0.72 -27.28 9.56
N GLY A 169 -0.02 -28.02 10.41
CA GLY A 169 0.81 -29.15 10.00
C GLY A 169 0.02 -30.15 9.18
N PRO A 170 0.69 -31.05 8.44
CA PRO A 170 0.02 -32.01 7.58
C PRO A 170 -0.97 -32.84 8.42
N LEU A 171 -2.22 -32.86 7.97
CA LEU A 171 -3.25 -33.76 8.53
C LEU A 171 -2.80 -35.18 8.25
N ASP A 172 -2.26 -35.83 9.27
CA ASP A 172 -2.10 -37.29 9.29
C ASP A 172 -3.49 -37.92 9.25
N PHE A 173 -3.90 -38.35 8.07
CA PHE A 173 -5.05 -39.24 7.94
C PHE A 173 -4.64 -40.61 8.39
N PRO A 174 -5.30 -41.24 9.40
CA PRO A 174 -5.04 -42.62 9.74
C PRO A 174 -5.49 -43.50 8.58
N THR A 175 -4.54 -44.24 8.03
CA THR A 175 -4.83 -45.36 7.12
C THR A 175 -5.51 -46.48 7.90
N TRP A 176 -6.71 -46.85 7.48
CA TRP A 176 -7.44 -48.07 7.88
C TRP A 176 -7.02 -49.20 7.01
#